data_2d300d0290456675cd28a08767550fea
#
_entry.id   2d300d0290456675cd28a08767550fea
#
_cell.length_a   1.000
_cell.length_b   1.000
_cell.length_c   1.000
_cell.angle_alpha   90.00
_cell.angle_beta   90.00
_cell.angle_gamma   90.00
#
_symmetry.space_group_name_H-M   'P 1'
#
loop_
_entity.id
_entity.type
_entity.pdbx_description
1 polymer ?
#
loop_
_entity_poly.entity_id
_entity_poly.type
_entity_poly.pdbx_seq_one_letter_code
_entity_poly.pdbx_strand_id
1 'polypeptide(L)'
;MFIAAMGVQAQAQPQVSGDIHGRYLINHDYRPSASLVKTGWLSDYYSELLGTPGDSKVYFFEGKAPGGTLFVGGGTHSNEIAGIMAAVTMIENLNVESGRVIVVPNLNNSGVSHQDKEPSMPAYTSRGPSWIGLDTPSGRRYFKYGSRATNQAHQGVADPVGGYVHPDSKEAPLAAWEFRNLNRAYPGRTDSGLTQKIAYAIMILLNKEKVDVAFDYHEADVGGRLANMMVANPKNIDIAAAAVLNVDLDYGLTLKLEPSNMEFRGLSHREWGAGSGAAAFLIETPNPAMAQDAMDSVDVVNDPRNPLSSRVATHLAATVAVVNVFNETRPERSIVFSGIPSYEQLIKNGVGPYLK
;
A
#
# COMPACT_ATOMS: atom_id res chain seq x y z
N MET A 1 -45.86 -6.18 -25.45
CA MET A 1 -45.12 -5.49 -24.38
C MET A 1 -44.05 -6.48 -23.91
N PHE A 2 -42.85 -6.42 -24.54
CA PHE A 2 -41.75 -7.33 -24.22
C PHE A 2 -40.94 -6.68 -23.09
N ILE A 3 -40.91 -7.33 -21.91
CA ILE A 3 -40.04 -6.97 -20.80
C ILE A 3 -38.68 -7.59 -21.12
N ALA A 4 -37.71 -6.74 -21.48
CA ALA A 4 -36.31 -7.16 -21.59
C ALA A 4 -35.78 -7.41 -20.19
N ALA A 5 -35.51 -8.68 -19.86
CA ALA A 5 -34.77 -9.03 -18.66
C ALA A 5 -33.32 -8.56 -18.83
N MET A 6 -32.93 -7.49 -18.14
CA MET A 6 -31.52 -7.13 -17.99
C MET A 6 -30.85 -8.22 -17.13
N GLY A 7 -30.09 -9.08 -17.79
CA GLY A 7 -29.25 -10.05 -17.12
C GLY A 7 -28.17 -9.32 -16.32
N VAL A 8 -28.27 -9.38 -15.01
CA VAL A 8 -27.15 -9.03 -14.11
C VAL A 8 -26.04 -10.03 -14.40
N GLN A 9 -25.00 -9.63 -15.12
CA GLN A 9 -23.80 -10.43 -15.24
C GLN A 9 -23.20 -10.59 -13.83
N ALA A 10 -23.25 -11.81 -13.31
CA ALA A 10 -22.55 -12.16 -12.09
C ALA A 10 -21.06 -11.85 -12.31
N GLN A 11 -20.53 -10.88 -11.57
CA GLN A 11 -19.10 -10.60 -11.55
C GLN A 11 -18.38 -11.86 -11.10
N ALA A 12 -17.47 -12.36 -11.92
CA ALA A 12 -16.64 -13.50 -11.57
C ALA A 12 -15.85 -13.17 -10.31
N GLN A 13 -16.08 -13.93 -9.23
CA GLN A 13 -15.23 -13.83 -8.06
C GLN A 13 -13.80 -14.23 -8.43
N PRO A 14 -12.76 -13.61 -7.82
CA PRO A 14 -11.39 -14.03 -8.05
C PRO A 14 -11.28 -15.51 -7.72
N GLN A 15 -10.89 -16.31 -8.72
CA GLN A 15 -10.62 -17.72 -8.49
C GLN A 15 -9.35 -17.82 -7.67
N VAL A 16 -9.46 -18.42 -6.51
CA VAL A 16 -8.31 -18.87 -5.73
C VAL A 16 -7.80 -20.13 -6.43
N SER A 17 -6.69 -20.00 -7.14
CA SER A 17 -5.99 -21.14 -7.72
C SER A 17 -4.71 -21.38 -6.93
N GLY A 18 -4.53 -22.57 -6.37
CA GLY A 18 -3.22 -23.02 -5.91
C GLY A 18 -2.29 -23.12 -7.13
N ASP A 19 -1.08 -22.56 -7.02
CA ASP A 19 -0.05 -22.84 -8.02
C ASP A 19 0.60 -24.20 -7.77
N ILE A 20 1.51 -24.62 -8.67
CA ILE A 20 2.25 -25.88 -8.55
C ILE A 20 3.15 -25.95 -7.29
N HIS A 21 3.31 -24.84 -6.56
CA HIS A 21 4.07 -24.75 -5.31
C HIS A 21 3.16 -24.67 -4.07
N GLY A 22 1.84 -24.85 -4.24
CA GLY A 22 0.88 -24.84 -3.13
C GLY A 22 0.58 -23.45 -2.56
N ARG A 23 0.84 -22.37 -3.33
CA ARG A 23 0.57 -21.01 -2.88
C ARG A 23 -0.90 -20.67 -2.92
N TYR A 24 -1.34 -19.87 -1.96
CA TYR A 24 -2.66 -19.26 -1.97
C TYR A 24 -2.63 -18.01 -2.87
N LEU A 25 -3.15 -18.14 -4.10
CA LEU A 25 -3.13 -17.03 -5.05
C LEU A 25 -4.48 -16.32 -5.09
N ILE A 26 -4.45 -15.02 -4.80
CA ILE A 26 -5.46 -14.10 -5.34
C ILE A 26 -4.91 -13.65 -6.69
N ASN A 27 -5.59 -14.02 -7.75
CA ASN A 27 -5.14 -13.70 -9.11
C ASN A 27 -5.33 -12.19 -9.36
N HIS A 28 -4.24 -11.44 -9.25
CA HIS A 28 -4.20 -10.02 -9.59
C HIS A 28 -3.71 -9.86 -11.04
N ASP A 29 -4.47 -9.13 -11.86
CA ASP A 29 -4.06 -8.77 -13.23
C ASP A 29 -3.07 -7.59 -13.16
N TYR A 30 -1.82 -7.84 -12.74
CA TYR A 30 -0.72 -6.87 -12.78
C TYR A 30 0.25 -7.26 -13.89
N ARG A 31 0.56 -6.31 -14.78
CA ARG A 31 1.31 -6.52 -16.03
C ARG A 31 2.65 -5.78 -15.98
N PRO A 32 3.70 -6.37 -15.41
CA PRO A 32 4.96 -5.67 -15.17
C PRO A 32 5.59 -5.07 -16.43
N SER A 33 6.37 -4.01 -16.24
CA SER A 33 7.21 -3.43 -17.28
C SER A 33 8.31 -4.39 -17.72
N ALA A 34 8.94 -4.11 -18.85
CA ALA A 34 10.07 -4.89 -19.35
C ALA A 34 11.31 -4.83 -18.43
N SER A 35 11.37 -3.87 -17.51
CA SER A 35 12.45 -3.73 -16.51
C SER A 35 12.30 -4.65 -15.30
N LEU A 36 11.24 -5.48 -15.24
CA LEU A 36 11.10 -6.48 -14.18
C LEU A 36 12.25 -7.51 -14.31
N VAL A 37 13.01 -7.68 -13.24
CA VAL A 37 14.11 -8.68 -13.19
C VAL A 37 13.62 -10.01 -12.68
N LYS A 38 12.83 -9.99 -11.60
CA LYS A 38 12.26 -11.19 -10.99
C LYS A 38 11.03 -10.87 -10.16
N THR A 39 10.26 -11.90 -9.87
CA THR A 39 9.26 -11.87 -8.80
C THR A 39 9.68 -12.81 -7.68
N GLY A 40 9.25 -12.50 -6.46
CA GLY A 40 9.37 -13.33 -5.28
C GLY A 40 8.10 -13.28 -4.45
N TRP A 41 8.19 -13.75 -3.23
CA TRP A 41 7.08 -13.83 -2.29
C TRP A 41 7.54 -13.47 -0.88
N LEU A 42 6.63 -13.07 0.00
CA LEU A 42 6.99 -12.86 1.40
C LEU A 42 7.45 -14.16 2.08
N SER A 43 7.00 -15.33 1.61
CA SER A 43 7.48 -16.62 2.06
C SER A 43 8.97 -16.89 1.76
N ASP A 44 9.60 -16.16 0.84
CA ASP A 44 11.05 -16.22 0.61
C ASP A 44 11.83 -15.59 1.78
N TYR A 45 11.16 -14.81 2.63
CA TYR A 45 11.71 -14.16 3.82
C TYR A 45 11.24 -14.81 5.12
N TYR A 46 10.05 -15.40 5.12
CA TYR A 46 9.51 -16.18 6.23
C TYR A 46 8.67 -17.35 5.71
N SER A 47 9.25 -18.54 5.70
CA SER A 47 8.70 -19.73 5.02
C SER A 47 7.32 -20.18 5.53
N GLU A 48 6.92 -19.83 6.76
CA GLU A 48 5.59 -20.17 7.28
C GLU A 48 4.45 -19.41 6.59
N LEU A 49 4.76 -18.41 5.76
CA LEU A 49 3.75 -17.75 4.93
C LEU A 49 3.39 -18.58 3.68
N LEU A 50 4.23 -19.53 3.27
CA LEU A 50 3.99 -20.35 2.08
C LEU A 50 2.65 -21.08 2.18
N GLY A 51 1.81 -20.94 1.16
CA GLY A 51 0.47 -21.53 1.13
C GLY A 51 -0.58 -20.83 1.98
N THR A 52 -0.22 -19.72 2.65
CA THR A 52 -1.18 -18.90 3.39
C THR A 52 -1.68 -17.72 2.55
N PRO A 53 -2.86 -17.16 2.87
CA PRO A 53 -3.36 -15.94 2.22
C PRO A 53 -2.51 -14.68 2.48
N GLY A 54 -1.56 -14.74 3.40
CA GLY A 54 -0.62 -13.66 3.71
C GLY A 54 0.65 -13.67 2.86
N ASP A 55 0.82 -14.67 1.98
CA ASP A 55 1.99 -14.76 1.10
C ASP A 55 1.87 -13.79 -0.08
N SER A 56 2.29 -12.55 0.12
CA SER A 56 2.20 -11.48 -0.87
C SER A 56 3.31 -11.57 -1.91
N LYS A 57 2.97 -11.28 -3.17
CA LYS A 57 3.91 -11.26 -4.28
C LYS A 57 4.78 -10.00 -4.25
N VAL A 58 6.08 -10.18 -4.47
CA VAL A 58 7.10 -9.13 -4.47
C VAL A 58 7.66 -8.97 -5.88
N TYR A 59 7.78 -7.74 -6.36
CA TYR A 59 8.29 -7.40 -7.68
C TYR A 59 9.62 -6.67 -7.57
N PHE A 60 10.66 -7.15 -8.29
CA PHE A 60 12.01 -6.61 -8.23
C PHE A 60 12.40 -6.00 -9.57
N PHE A 61 12.79 -4.74 -9.53
CA PHE A 61 13.34 -3.98 -10.65
C PHE A 61 14.76 -3.56 -10.30
N GLU A 62 15.69 -3.65 -11.26
CA GLU A 62 17.09 -3.36 -11.02
C GLU A 62 17.69 -2.62 -12.21
N GLY A 63 18.42 -1.56 -11.92
CA GLY A 63 19.16 -0.77 -12.90
C GLY A 63 20.49 -1.42 -13.26
N LYS A 64 21.06 -0.97 -14.38
CA LYS A 64 22.38 -1.44 -14.83
C LYS A 64 23.52 -0.89 -13.97
N ALA A 65 23.34 0.27 -13.36
CA ALA A 65 24.31 0.87 -12.46
C ALA A 65 23.98 0.53 -10.98
N PRO A 66 24.99 0.30 -10.13
CA PRO A 66 24.77 0.11 -8.71
C PRO A 66 24.19 1.36 -8.06
N GLY A 67 23.48 1.18 -6.94
CA GLY A 67 22.87 2.29 -6.18
C GLY A 67 22.14 1.80 -4.94
N GLY A 68 21.23 2.61 -4.43
CA GLY A 68 20.38 2.30 -3.30
C GLY A 68 19.20 1.39 -3.65
N THR A 69 18.40 1.09 -2.64
CA THR A 69 17.20 0.27 -2.77
C THR A 69 15.97 1.05 -2.25
N LEU A 70 15.01 1.28 -3.14
CA LEU A 70 13.68 1.77 -2.80
C LEU A 70 12.74 0.61 -2.57
N PHE A 71 11.99 0.63 -1.48
CA PHE A 71 10.86 -0.26 -1.22
C PHE A 71 9.55 0.53 -1.25
N VAL A 72 8.56 0.00 -1.95
CA VAL A 72 7.21 0.58 -2.02
C VAL A 72 6.19 -0.48 -1.66
N GLY A 73 5.43 -0.22 -0.60
CA GLY A 73 4.31 -1.03 -0.16
C GLY A 73 2.99 -0.34 -0.43
N GLY A 74 2.06 -1.03 -1.11
CA GLY A 74 0.65 -0.67 -1.17
C GLY A 74 -0.19 -1.71 -0.45
N GLY A 75 -1.44 -1.38 -0.13
CA GLY A 75 -2.39 -2.35 0.40
C GLY A 75 -2.04 -2.95 1.77
N THR A 76 -1.34 -2.20 2.61
CA THR A 76 -1.32 -2.44 4.07
C THR A 76 -2.76 -2.51 4.58
N HIS A 77 -3.59 -1.58 4.11
CA HIS A 77 -5.03 -1.63 4.17
C HIS A 77 -5.59 -1.78 2.76
N SER A 78 -6.24 -2.90 2.47
CA SER A 78 -6.69 -3.21 1.10
C SER A 78 -7.95 -2.43 0.68
N ASN A 79 -8.55 -1.65 1.57
CA ASN A 79 -9.60 -0.66 1.30
C ASN A 79 -9.02 0.74 0.96
N GLU A 80 -7.72 0.90 0.93
CA GLU A 80 -7.01 2.13 0.57
C GLU A 80 -6.46 1.99 -0.86
N ILE A 81 -7.39 2.10 -1.82
CA ILE A 81 -7.16 1.68 -3.21
C ILE A 81 -6.12 2.53 -3.95
N ALA A 82 -5.95 3.80 -3.60
CA ALA A 82 -4.98 4.66 -4.27
C ALA A 82 -3.53 4.19 -4.04
N GLY A 83 -3.22 3.70 -2.83
CA GLY A 83 -1.91 3.13 -2.53
C GLY A 83 -1.62 1.87 -3.35
N ILE A 84 -2.62 0.99 -3.52
CA ILE A 84 -2.51 -0.18 -4.39
C ILE A 84 -2.29 0.25 -5.84
N MET A 85 -3.09 1.19 -6.34
CA MET A 85 -3.02 1.64 -7.73
C MET A 85 -1.73 2.41 -8.03
N ALA A 86 -1.18 3.15 -7.08
CA ALA A 86 0.14 3.77 -7.22
C ALA A 86 1.24 2.71 -7.36
N ALA A 87 1.23 1.68 -6.51
CA ALA A 87 2.16 0.56 -6.61
C ALA A 87 2.01 -0.22 -7.92
N VAL A 88 0.78 -0.47 -8.38
CA VAL A 88 0.51 -1.13 -9.68
C VAL A 88 1.00 -0.25 -10.84
N THR A 89 0.75 1.05 -10.80
CA THR A 89 1.25 1.99 -11.82
C THR A 89 2.78 1.96 -11.89
N MET A 90 3.46 1.88 -10.75
CA MET A 90 4.93 1.66 -10.74
C MET A 90 5.30 0.33 -11.40
N ILE A 91 4.70 -0.78 -10.98
CA ILE A 91 5.00 -2.12 -11.52
C ILE A 91 4.89 -2.13 -13.05
N GLU A 92 3.87 -1.49 -13.61
CA GLU A 92 3.57 -1.55 -15.04
C GLU A 92 4.42 -0.58 -15.90
N ASN A 93 5.03 0.44 -15.28
CA ASN A 93 5.71 1.51 -16.03
C ASN A 93 7.19 1.72 -15.68
N LEU A 94 7.65 1.24 -14.51
CA LEU A 94 9.03 1.48 -14.08
C LEU A 94 10.07 1.09 -15.12
N ASN A 95 11.04 1.97 -15.31
CA ASN A 95 12.33 1.72 -15.92
C ASN A 95 13.40 2.17 -14.94
N VAL A 96 14.17 1.24 -14.35
CA VAL A 96 15.21 1.54 -13.37
C VAL A 96 16.56 1.62 -14.07
N GLU A 97 17.29 2.71 -13.82
CA GLU A 97 18.58 3.02 -14.43
C GLU A 97 19.74 2.73 -13.47
N SER A 98 19.54 3.12 -12.19
CA SER A 98 20.53 2.91 -11.12
C SER A 98 19.83 2.47 -9.84
N GLY A 99 20.47 1.56 -9.12
CA GLY A 99 19.93 0.98 -7.90
C GLY A 99 18.82 -0.03 -8.15
N ARG A 100 17.95 -0.22 -7.18
CA ARG A 100 16.86 -1.20 -7.21
C ARG A 100 15.55 -0.58 -6.71
N VAL A 101 14.44 -1.07 -7.26
CA VAL A 101 13.10 -0.79 -6.75
C VAL A 101 12.38 -2.10 -6.48
N ILE A 102 11.85 -2.23 -5.26
CA ILE A 102 11.08 -3.40 -4.80
C ILE A 102 9.66 -2.91 -4.53
N VAL A 103 8.67 -3.54 -5.18
CA VAL A 103 7.26 -3.15 -5.04
C VAL A 103 6.42 -4.32 -4.56
N VAL A 104 5.64 -4.10 -3.51
CA VAL A 104 4.63 -5.05 -3.01
C VAL A 104 3.27 -4.35 -3.03
N PRO A 105 2.42 -4.59 -4.06
CA PRO A 105 1.18 -3.83 -4.25
C PRO A 105 0.08 -4.19 -3.25
N ASN A 106 0.18 -5.36 -2.60
CA ASN A 106 -0.75 -5.82 -1.57
C ASN A 106 0.03 -6.40 -0.39
N LEU A 107 0.51 -5.53 0.50
CA LEU A 107 1.25 -5.97 1.69
C LEU A 107 0.39 -6.90 2.57
N ASN A 108 -0.89 -6.57 2.75
CA ASN A 108 -1.85 -7.44 3.40
C ASN A 108 -2.73 -8.16 2.36
N ASN A 109 -2.17 -9.14 1.67
CA ASN A 109 -2.89 -9.90 0.64
C ASN A 109 -4.16 -10.60 1.20
N SER A 110 -4.17 -11.00 2.45
CA SER A 110 -5.36 -11.54 3.11
C SER A 110 -6.50 -10.52 3.22
N GLY A 111 -6.19 -9.24 3.43
CA GLY A 111 -7.17 -8.16 3.46
C GLY A 111 -7.93 -7.98 2.15
N VAL A 112 -7.34 -8.37 1.02
CA VAL A 112 -7.98 -8.32 -0.30
C VAL A 112 -9.14 -9.33 -0.42
N SER A 113 -9.16 -10.38 0.39
CA SER A 113 -10.13 -11.47 0.27
C SER A 113 -11.54 -11.15 0.80
N HIS A 114 -11.73 -10.06 1.52
CA HIS A 114 -13.01 -9.68 2.15
C HIS A 114 -13.19 -8.16 2.19
N GLN A 115 -14.32 -7.70 2.70
CA GLN A 115 -14.65 -6.29 2.87
C GLN A 115 -14.93 -5.95 4.34
N ASP A 116 -14.77 -4.66 4.71
CA ASP A 116 -15.06 -4.12 6.03
C ASP A 116 -16.57 -4.03 6.27
N LYS A 117 -17.26 -5.16 6.34
CA LYS A 117 -18.68 -5.24 6.68
C LYS A 117 -18.93 -5.95 8.02
N GLU A 118 -17.87 -6.12 8.80
CA GLU A 118 -17.97 -6.75 10.11
C GLU A 118 -18.55 -5.76 11.14
N PRO A 119 -19.55 -6.16 11.94
CA PRO A 119 -20.11 -5.32 13.00
C PRO A 119 -19.07 -4.86 14.04
N SER A 120 -17.96 -5.58 14.15
CA SER A 120 -16.84 -5.26 15.05
C SER A 120 -15.97 -4.10 14.58
N MET A 121 -16.14 -3.62 13.33
CA MET A 121 -15.31 -2.59 12.71
C MET A 121 -16.09 -1.30 12.31
N PRO A 122 -16.97 -0.74 13.16
CA PRO A 122 -17.91 0.30 12.74
C PRO A 122 -17.20 1.64 12.42
N ALA A 123 -16.09 1.92 13.06
CA ALA A 123 -15.44 3.23 12.96
C ALA A 123 -14.56 3.40 11.69
N TYR A 124 -14.21 2.30 11.03
CA TYR A 124 -13.29 2.27 9.89
C TYR A 124 -13.82 1.47 8.71
N THR A 125 -15.10 1.12 8.74
CA THR A 125 -15.75 0.46 7.60
C THR A 125 -15.73 1.38 6.41
N SER A 126 -14.94 1.03 5.41
CA SER A 126 -14.99 1.68 4.12
C SER A 126 -16.28 1.27 3.40
N ARG A 127 -17.01 2.23 2.88
CA ARG A 127 -18.21 2.05 2.07
C ARG A 127 -17.91 1.95 0.58
N GLY A 128 -16.67 1.61 0.24
CA GLY A 128 -16.22 1.40 -1.12
C GLY A 128 -16.85 0.17 -1.78
N PRO A 129 -16.74 0.08 -3.11
CA PRO A 129 -17.21 -1.07 -3.89
C PRO A 129 -16.36 -2.30 -3.63
N SER A 130 -16.83 -3.50 -4.03
CA SER A 130 -15.99 -4.70 -3.97
C SER A 130 -14.85 -4.69 -5.00
N TRP A 131 -15.03 -3.95 -6.09
CA TRP A 131 -14.11 -3.82 -7.21
C TRP A 131 -14.15 -2.41 -7.77
N ILE A 132 -13.01 -1.91 -8.22
CA ILE A 132 -12.95 -0.75 -9.10
C ILE A 132 -12.69 -1.21 -10.53
N GLY A 133 -13.29 -0.52 -11.51
CA GLY A 133 -13.05 -0.75 -12.93
C GLY A 133 -12.39 0.47 -13.55
N LEU A 134 -11.30 0.27 -14.27
CA LEU A 134 -10.59 1.31 -15.02
C LEU A 134 -10.52 0.95 -16.50
N ASP A 135 -10.81 1.93 -17.35
CA ASP A 135 -10.63 1.77 -18.78
C ASP A 135 -9.15 1.99 -19.12
N THR A 136 -8.54 0.99 -19.74
CA THR A 136 -7.12 0.98 -20.11
C THR A 136 -6.97 0.82 -21.62
N PRO A 137 -5.79 1.05 -22.20
CA PRO A 137 -5.56 0.82 -23.63
C PRO A 137 -5.86 -0.61 -24.08
N SER A 138 -5.76 -1.60 -23.20
CA SER A 138 -6.05 -3.01 -23.47
C SER A 138 -7.48 -3.44 -23.13
N GLY A 139 -8.37 -2.50 -22.77
CA GLY A 139 -9.75 -2.73 -22.36
C GLY A 139 -9.99 -2.46 -20.88
N ARG A 140 -11.20 -2.73 -20.41
CA ARG A 140 -11.57 -2.48 -19.02
C ARG A 140 -10.96 -3.53 -18.10
N ARG A 141 -10.21 -3.07 -17.09
CA ARG A 141 -9.59 -3.91 -16.06
C ARG A 141 -10.24 -3.67 -14.71
N TYR A 142 -10.24 -4.70 -13.87
CA TYR A 142 -10.85 -4.66 -12.55
C TYR A 142 -9.82 -4.93 -11.47
N PHE A 143 -9.87 -4.12 -10.40
CA PHE A 143 -8.98 -4.22 -9.25
C PHE A 143 -9.80 -4.40 -7.98
N LYS A 144 -9.38 -5.32 -7.14
CA LYS A 144 -10.09 -5.66 -5.92
C LYS A 144 -9.96 -4.53 -4.90
N TYR A 145 -11.09 -4.17 -4.29
CA TYR A 145 -11.18 -3.30 -3.15
C TYR A 145 -11.46 -4.17 -1.92
N GLY A 146 -10.54 -4.19 -0.96
CA GLY A 146 -10.59 -5.13 0.16
C GLY A 146 -10.98 -4.50 1.49
N SER A 147 -10.39 -5.02 2.56
CA SER A 147 -10.58 -4.63 3.95
C SER A 147 -9.35 -3.95 4.52
N ARG A 148 -9.56 -3.16 5.57
CA ARG A 148 -8.49 -2.59 6.40
C ARG A 148 -7.70 -3.66 7.17
N ALA A 149 -8.32 -4.79 7.49
CA ALA A 149 -7.75 -5.82 8.34
C ALA A 149 -7.51 -7.13 7.59
N THR A 150 -6.61 -7.96 8.10
CA THR A 150 -6.50 -9.37 7.73
C THR A 150 -7.84 -10.05 7.96
N ASN A 151 -8.25 -10.92 7.03
CA ASN A 151 -9.47 -11.72 7.18
C ASN A 151 -9.40 -12.57 8.45
N GLN A 152 -10.40 -12.45 9.30
CA GLN A 152 -10.46 -13.19 10.56
C GLN A 152 -10.36 -14.71 10.36
N ALA A 153 -10.95 -15.23 9.27
CA ALA A 153 -10.86 -16.65 8.93
C ALA A 153 -9.42 -17.11 8.58
N HIS A 154 -8.53 -16.18 8.27
CA HIS A 154 -7.12 -16.46 7.92
C HIS A 154 -6.17 -16.21 9.09
N GLN A 155 -6.62 -15.48 10.12
CA GLN A 155 -5.74 -15.02 11.20
C GLN A 155 -5.12 -16.17 12.03
N GLY A 156 -5.82 -17.30 12.14
CA GLY A 156 -5.35 -18.47 12.88
C GLY A 156 -5.46 -18.36 14.41
N VAL A 157 -5.73 -17.17 14.93
CA VAL A 157 -5.97 -16.88 16.35
C VAL A 157 -7.10 -15.87 16.49
N ALA A 158 -7.83 -15.91 17.60
CA ALA A 158 -8.94 -15.00 17.87
C ALA A 158 -8.43 -13.59 18.18
N ASP A 159 -9.26 -12.58 17.90
CA ASP A 159 -9.04 -11.23 18.36
C ASP A 159 -9.02 -11.19 19.90
N PRO A 160 -8.16 -10.37 20.54
CA PRO A 160 -8.02 -10.36 21.99
C PRO A 160 -9.27 -9.83 22.69
N VAL A 161 -9.66 -10.48 23.78
CA VAL A 161 -10.78 -10.03 24.62
C VAL A 161 -10.34 -8.73 25.36
N GLY A 162 -11.20 -7.72 25.32
CA GLY A 162 -10.96 -6.45 26.01
C GLY A 162 -10.14 -5.43 25.22
N GLY A 163 -9.81 -5.73 23.96
CA GLY A 163 -9.07 -4.84 23.07
C GLY A 163 -7.65 -5.27 22.80
N TYR A 164 -7.03 -4.64 21.81
CA TYR A 164 -5.65 -4.92 21.38
C TYR A 164 -4.69 -3.86 21.92
N VAL A 165 -3.62 -4.33 22.55
CA VAL A 165 -2.48 -3.50 22.95
C VAL A 165 -1.23 -4.08 22.30
N HIS A 166 -0.47 -3.26 21.58
CA HIS A 166 0.82 -3.69 21.05
C HIS A 166 1.75 -4.01 22.24
N PRO A 167 2.50 -5.14 22.24
CA PRO A 167 3.30 -5.58 23.38
C PRO A 167 4.27 -4.52 23.94
N ASP A 168 4.79 -3.67 23.06
CA ASP A 168 5.75 -2.62 23.44
C ASP A 168 5.10 -1.23 23.57
N SER A 169 3.78 -1.13 23.50
CA SER A 169 3.04 0.13 23.65
C SER A 169 2.64 0.36 25.11
N LYS A 170 2.58 1.63 25.49
CA LYS A 170 2.00 2.08 26.76
C LYS A 170 0.63 2.74 26.55
N GLU A 171 0.14 2.75 25.31
CA GLU A 171 -1.13 3.34 24.95
C GLU A 171 -2.32 2.54 25.49
N ALA A 172 -3.47 3.19 25.57
CA ALA A 172 -4.71 2.53 25.93
C ALA A 172 -5.07 1.44 24.88
N PRO A 173 -5.84 0.40 25.28
CA PRO A 173 -6.28 -0.63 24.36
C PRO A 173 -7.04 -0.06 23.17
N LEU A 174 -6.66 -0.50 21.98
CA LEU A 174 -7.40 -0.28 20.72
C LEU A 174 -8.57 -1.27 20.63
N ALA A 175 -9.46 -1.10 19.68
CA ALA A 175 -10.48 -2.09 19.38
C ALA A 175 -9.84 -3.47 19.08
N ALA A 176 -10.50 -4.55 19.48
CA ALA A 176 -9.94 -5.91 19.40
C ALA A 176 -9.50 -6.29 17.97
N TRP A 177 -10.26 -5.90 16.95
CA TRP A 177 -9.94 -6.17 15.55
C TRP A 177 -8.65 -5.48 15.06
N GLU A 178 -8.15 -4.43 15.73
CA GLU A 178 -6.85 -3.80 15.40
C GLU A 178 -5.68 -4.77 15.57
N PHE A 179 -5.88 -5.90 16.23
CA PHE A 179 -4.94 -7.02 16.24
C PHE A 179 -4.70 -7.60 14.83
N ARG A 180 -5.68 -7.47 13.94
CA ARG A 180 -5.59 -7.88 12.54
C ARG A 180 -5.21 -6.74 11.59
N ASN A 181 -4.91 -5.54 12.11
CA ASN A 181 -4.43 -4.42 11.34
C ASN A 181 -2.90 -4.51 11.16
N LEU A 182 -2.43 -4.63 9.91
CA LEU A 182 -1.01 -4.77 9.62
C LEU A 182 -0.21 -3.55 10.10
N ASN A 183 -0.80 -2.33 10.03
CA ASN A 183 -0.19 -1.09 10.53
C ASN A 183 -0.34 -0.92 12.07
N ARG A 184 -0.48 -2.04 12.79
CA ARG A 184 -0.42 -2.16 14.25
C ARG A 184 0.46 -3.34 14.67
N ALA A 185 0.97 -4.10 13.69
CA ALA A 185 1.59 -5.41 13.93
C ALA A 185 3.11 -5.39 13.90
N TYR A 186 3.75 -4.32 13.37
CA TYR A 186 5.20 -4.25 13.26
C TYR A 186 5.90 -4.14 14.62
N PRO A 187 7.09 -4.71 14.81
CA PRO A 187 7.94 -5.41 13.84
C PRO A 187 7.51 -6.85 13.51
N GLY A 188 6.37 -7.30 13.99
CA GLY A 188 5.85 -8.64 13.78
C GLY A 188 6.37 -9.68 14.79
N ARG A 189 5.73 -10.87 14.76
CA ARG A 189 6.06 -11.99 15.64
C ARG A 189 5.77 -13.31 14.92
N THR A 190 6.59 -14.32 15.19
CA THR A 190 6.45 -15.66 14.60
C THR A 190 5.45 -16.55 15.35
N ASP A 191 5.25 -16.29 16.63
CA ASP A 191 4.40 -17.05 17.56
C ASP A 191 2.98 -16.48 17.71
N SER A 192 2.51 -15.75 16.70
CA SER A 192 1.23 -15.05 16.72
C SER A 192 0.41 -15.29 15.45
N GLY A 193 -0.64 -14.50 15.22
CA GLY A 193 -1.52 -14.65 14.07
C GLY A 193 -0.88 -14.25 12.74
N LEU A 194 -1.61 -14.49 11.65
CA LEU A 194 -1.13 -14.25 10.29
C LEU A 194 -0.65 -12.81 10.09
N THR A 195 -1.36 -11.82 10.63
CA THR A 195 -0.99 -10.40 10.51
C THR A 195 0.41 -10.12 11.05
N GLN A 196 0.74 -10.66 12.21
CA GLN A 196 2.04 -10.49 12.85
C GLN A 196 3.14 -11.23 12.10
N LYS A 197 2.84 -12.37 11.49
CA LYS A 197 3.76 -13.12 10.63
C LYS A 197 4.05 -12.37 9.33
N ILE A 198 3.04 -11.72 8.72
CA ILE A 198 3.23 -10.84 7.55
C ILE A 198 4.16 -9.68 7.93
N ALA A 199 3.88 -8.97 9.03
CA ALA A 199 4.72 -7.88 9.50
C ALA A 199 6.18 -8.32 9.73
N TYR A 200 6.38 -9.50 10.34
CA TYR A 200 7.70 -10.09 10.55
C TYR A 200 8.43 -10.35 9.22
N ALA A 201 7.77 -10.95 8.24
CA ALA A 201 8.34 -11.22 6.92
C ALA A 201 8.76 -9.93 6.20
N ILE A 202 7.96 -8.87 6.29
CA ILE A 202 8.28 -7.55 5.72
C ILE A 202 9.54 -6.98 6.38
N MET A 203 9.67 -7.06 7.71
CA MET A 203 10.88 -6.61 8.41
C MET A 203 12.13 -7.38 7.96
N ILE A 204 12.02 -8.69 7.76
CA ILE A 204 13.12 -9.50 7.21
C ILE A 204 13.46 -9.08 5.78
N LEU A 205 12.45 -8.83 4.93
CA LEU A 205 12.65 -8.32 3.57
C LEU A 205 13.43 -7.01 3.59
N LEU A 206 12.98 -6.01 4.36
CA LEU A 206 13.63 -4.69 4.42
C LEU A 206 15.11 -4.79 4.81
N ASN A 207 15.41 -5.65 5.80
CA ASN A 207 16.78 -5.87 6.27
C ASN A 207 17.63 -6.65 5.25
N LYS A 208 17.09 -7.76 4.71
CA LYS A 208 17.81 -8.66 3.81
C LYS A 208 18.14 -8.00 2.46
N GLU A 209 17.19 -7.18 1.97
CA GLU A 209 17.35 -6.42 0.74
C GLU A 209 18.09 -5.08 0.94
N LYS A 210 18.48 -4.75 2.17
CA LYS A 210 19.20 -3.51 2.53
C LYS A 210 18.51 -2.28 1.97
N VAL A 211 17.23 -2.13 2.29
CA VAL A 211 16.40 -1.02 1.82
C VAL A 211 16.91 0.30 2.39
N ASP A 212 17.13 1.28 1.53
CA ASP A 212 17.58 2.63 1.90
C ASP A 212 16.39 3.58 2.12
N VAL A 213 15.36 3.46 1.27
CA VAL A 213 14.15 4.29 1.31
C VAL A 213 12.92 3.38 1.27
N ALA A 214 11.98 3.56 2.18
CA ALA A 214 10.77 2.75 2.27
C ALA A 214 9.50 3.61 2.35
N PHE A 215 8.51 3.28 1.52
CA PHE A 215 7.19 3.90 1.52
C PHE A 215 6.09 2.90 1.84
N ASP A 216 5.18 3.31 2.72
CA ASP A 216 3.88 2.68 2.94
C ASP A 216 2.78 3.62 2.45
N TYR A 217 2.05 3.21 1.41
CA TYR A 217 1.00 4.01 0.79
C TYR A 217 -0.34 3.76 1.46
N HIS A 218 -0.89 4.83 2.01
CA HIS A 218 -2.13 4.84 2.78
C HIS A 218 -3.14 5.87 2.30
N GLU A 219 -4.36 5.73 2.79
CA GLU A 219 -5.41 6.71 2.64
C GLU A 219 -6.13 6.94 3.99
N ALA A 220 -6.54 8.18 4.22
CA ALA A 220 -7.27 8.61 5.41
C ALA A 220 -8.68 9.10 5.07
N ASP A 221 -9.50 9.29 6.10
CA ASP A 221 -10.77 10.03 5.98
C ASP A 221 -10.54 11.42 5.36
N VAL A 222 -11.35 11.77 4.37
CA VAL A 222 -11.25 13.05 3.64
C VAL A 222 -11.31 14.29 4.54
N GLY A 223 -12.03 14.24 5.66
CA GLY A 223 -12.10 15.29 6.68
C GLY A 223 -11.07 15.12 7.80
N GLY A 224 -10.31 14.05 7.77
CA GLY A 224 -9.40 13.66 8.84
C GLY A 224 -8.11 14.50 8.90
N ARG A 225 -7.49 14.50 10.07
CA ARG A 225 -6.20 15.16 10.29
C ARG A 225 -5.11 14.63 9.35
N LEU A 226 -5.16 13.35 9.02
CA LEU A 226 -4.16 12.67 8.21
C LEU A 226 -4.34 12.85 6.70
N ALA A 227 -5.49 13.35 6.21
CA ALA A 227 -5.69 13.58 4.77
C ALA A 227 -4.60 14.51 4.20
N ASN A 228 -3.96 14.12 3.10
CA ASN A 228 -2.80 14.79 2.49
C ASN A 228 -1.65 15.00 3.49
N MET A 229 -1.13 13.90 4.05
CA MET A 229 -0.05 13.96 5.02
C MET A 229 1.08 13.01 4.63
N MET A 230 2.31 13.46 4.82
CA MET A 230 3.49 12.60 4.92
C MET A 230 3.86 12.43 6.39
N VAL A 231 3.98 11.18 6.84
CA VAL A 231 4.51 10.85 8.15
C VAL A 231 5.89 10.24 7.96
N ALA A 232 6.90 10.80 8.64
CA ALA A 232 8.29 10.38 8.48
C ALA A 232 8.86 9.82 9.79
N ASN A 233 9.73 8.81 9.70
CA ASN A 233 10.55 8.44 10.83
C ASN A 233 11.37 9.67 11.28
N PRO A 234 11.45 10.00 12.59
CA PRO A 234 12.14 11.21 13.07
C PRO A 234 13.58 11.36 12.59
N LYS A 235 14.28 10.25 12.34
CA LYS A 235 15.65 10.24 11.80
C LYS A 235 15.76 10.81 10.39
N ASN A 236 14.66 10.90 9.66
CA ASN A 236 14.61 11.29 8.26
C ASN A 236 13.63 12.44 7.99
N ILE A 237 13.31 13.20 9.05
CA ILE A 237 12.35 14.32 8.97
C ILE A 237 12.85 15.42 8.02
N ASP A 238 14.17 15.62 7.94
CA ASP A 238 14.77 16.62 7.07
C ASP A 238 14.57 16.29 5.58
N ILE A 239 14.70 15.00 5.22
CA ILE A 239 14.42 14.52 3.86
C ILE A 239 12.94 14.74 3.54
N ALA A 240 12.04 14.40 4.48
CA ALA A 240 10.61 14.60 4.30
C ALA A 240 10.24 16.08 4.14
N ALA A 241 10.82 16.97 4.96
CA ALA A 241 10.56 18.40 4.90
C ALA A 241 10.98 19.01 3.56
N ALA A 242 12.16 18.67 3.08
CA ALA A 242 12.62 19.10 1.75
C ALA A 242 11.73 18.55 0.62
N ALA A 243 11.36 17.27 0.70
CA ALA A 243 10.49 16.66 -0.31
C ALA A 243 9.09 17.27 -0.34
N VAL A 244 8.48 17.53 0.81
CA VAL A 244 7.15 18.19 0.91
C VAL A 244 7.20 19.60 0.31
N LEU A 245 8.28 20.35 0.58
CA LEU A 245 8.47 21.66 -0.01
C LEU A 245 8.63 21.59 -1.53
N ASN A 246 9.40 20.65 -2.05
CA ASN A 246 9.57 20.46 -3.49
C ASN A 246 8.24 20.11 -4.18
N VAL A 247 7.42 19.24 -3.58
CA VAL A 247 6.08 18.88 -4.11
C VAL A 247 5.15 20.10 -4.16
N ASP A 248 5.20 20.98 -3.14
CA ASP A 248 4.41 22.22 -3.13
C ASP A 248 4.89 23.20 -4.20
N LEU A 249 6.21 23.36 -4.35
CA LEU A 249 6.80 24.25 -5.36
C LEU A 249 6.55 23.76 -6.79
N ASP A 250 6.67 22.46 -7.04
CA ASP A 250 6.56 21.89 -8.38
C ASP A 250 5.10 21.76 -8.84
N TYR A 251 4.17 21.43 -7.93
CA TYR A 251 2.80 21.06 -8.28
C TYR A 251 1.72 21.88 -7.57
N GLY A 252 2.07 22.76 -6.65
CA GLY A 252 1.10 23.41 -5.75
C GLY A 252 0.36 22.44 -4.84
N LEU A 253 0.97 21.26 -4.60
CA LEU A 253 0.37 20.21 -3.79
C LEU A 253 0.83 20.32 -2.33
N THR A 254 -0.02 20.86 -1.49
CA THR A 254 0.27 20.99 -0.07
C THR A 254 0.12 19.65 0.65
N LEU A 255 1.24 19.07 1.05
CA LEU A 255 1.30 17.92 1.96
C LEU A 255 1.62 18.42 3.38
N LYS A 256 0.82 17.98 4.35
CA LYS A 256 1.17 18.15 5.77
C LYS A 256 2.34 17.21 6.11
N LEU A 257 3.17 17.58 7.06
CA LEU A 257 4.28 16.76 7.53
C LEU A 257 4.16 16.51 9.03
N GLU A 258 4.36 15.27 9.44
CA GLU A 258 4.39 14.88 10.83
C GLU A 258 5.51 13.87 11.11
N PRO A 259 6.29 14.01 12.18
CA PRO A 259 7.17 12.94 12.61
C PRO A 259 6.37 11.79 13.23
N SER A 260 6.85 10.57 13.04
CA SER A 260 6.27 9.39 13.71
C SER A 260 6.17 9.59 15.22
N ASN A 261 5.01 9.29 15.78
CA ASN A 261 4.87 9.20 17.23
C ASN A 261 5.69 8.00 17.75
N MET A 262 6.70 8.26 18.57
CA MET A 262 7.60 7.23 19.08
C MET A 262 7.00 6.41 20.24
N GLU A 263 5.92 6.87 20.84
CA GLU A 263 5.18 6.14 21.90
C GLU A 263 4.16 5.16 21.28
N PHE A 264 3.60 5.46 20.12
CA PHE A 264 2.62 4.62 19.46
C PHE A 264 3.31 3.57 18.57
N ARG A 265 3.29 2.32 19.04
CA ARG A 265 4.03 1.21 18.43
C ARG A 265 3.22 0.48 17.35
N GLY A 266 3.93 -0.31 16.54
CA GLY A 266 3.33 -1.18 15.53
C GLY A 266 3.10 -0.55 14.17
N LEU A 267 3.44 0.75 13.99
CA LEU A 267 3.27 1.48 12.74
C LEU A 267 4.45 1.22 11.78
N SER A 268 4.17 1.07 10.50
CA SER A 268 5.17 0.83 9.45
C SER A 268 6.26 1.90 9.44
N HIS A 269 5.90 3.17 9.24
CA HIS A 269 6.85 4.29 9.17
C HIS A 269 7.75 4.43 10.40
N ARG A 270 7.28 3.98 11.56
CA ARG A 270 8.05 3.95 12.78
C ARG A 270 8.98 2.74 12.86
N GLU A 271 8.40 1.54 12.74
CA GLU A 271 9.14 0.30 12.99
C GLU A 271 10.09 -0.05 11.84
N TRP A 272 9.72 0.26 10.60
CA TRP A 272 10.62 0.07 9.45
C TRP A 272 11.90 0.89 9.60
N GLY A 273 11.76 2.20 9.92
CA GLY A 273 12.91 3.06 10.13
C GLY A 273 13.73 2.71 11.38
N ALA A 274 13.07 2.23 12.44
CA ALA A 274 13.76 1.83 13.67
C ALA A 274 14.48 0.47 13.54
N GLY A 275 13.85 -0.49 12.83
CA GLY A 275 14.30 -1.89 12.78
C GLY A 275 15.08 -2.29 11.52
N SER A 276 15.07 -1.51 10.43
CA SER A 276 15.85 -1.81 9.23
C SER A 276 16.92 -0.76 8.88
N GLY A 277 16.82 0.42 9.47
CA GLY A 277 17.68 1.55 9.12
C GLY A 277 17.27 2.29 7.84
N ALA A 278 16.19 1.90 7.16
CA ALA A 278 15.65 2.61 6.01
C ALA A 278 15.12 4.00 6.39
N ALA A 279 15.22 4.95 5.48
CA ALA A 279 14.44 6.18 5.55
C ALA A 279 12.98 5.82 5.26
N ALA A 280 12.16 5.74 6.30
CA ALA A 280 10.79 5.23 6.22
C ALA A 280 9.76 6.34 6.27
N PHE A 281 8.84 6.31 5.33
CA PHE A 281 7.77 7.28 5.12
C PHE A 281 6.42 6.58 4.93
N LEU A 282 5.37 7.25 5.37
CA LEU A 282 3.99 6.89 5.08
C LEU A 282 3.31 8.10 4.46
N ILE A 283 2.51 7.88 3.42
CA ILE A 283 1.74 8.94 2.77
C ILE A 283 0.26 8.60 2.88
N GLU A 284 -0.51 9.56 3.37
CA GLU A 284 -1.94 9.49 3.49
C GLU A 284 -2.61 10.40 2.46
N THR A 285 -3.48 9.84 1.63
CA THR A 285 -4.33 10.63 0.72
C THR A 285 -5.81 10.52 1.12
N PRO A 286 -6.68 11.49 0.75
CA PRO A 286 -8.07 11.47 1.18
C PRO A 286 -8.90 10.42 0.43
N ASN A 287 -9.44 9.42 1.14
CA ASN A 287 -10.30 8.38 0.57
C ASN A 287 -11.79 8.74 0.74
N PRO A 288 -12.55 8.98 -0.34
CA PRO A 288 -13.96 9.36 -0.23
C PRO A 288 -14.85 8.28 0.41
N ALA A 289 -14.46 7.00 0.34
CA ALA A 289 -15.21 5.92 0.97
C ALA A 289 -15.01 5.85 2.50
N MET A 290 -14.07 6.62 3.05
CA MET A 290 -13.81 6.71 4.49
C MET A 290 -14.41 7.98 5.11
N ALA A 291 -15.08 8.81 4.33
CA ALA A 291 -15.78 9.99 4.86
C ALA A 291 -16.89 9.59 5.83
N GLN A 292 -17.07 10.35 6.92
CA GLN A 292 -18.08 10.06 7.94
C GLN A 292 -19.50 10.05 7.40
N ASP A 293 -19.78 10.87 6.39
CA ASP A 293 -21.04 10.99 5.67
C ASP A 293 -21.11 10.14 4.39
N ALA A 294 -20.13 9.30 4.16
CA ALA A 294 -20.11 8.43 2.98
C ALA A 294 -21.35 7.54 2.93
N MET A 295 -22.01 7.54 1.77
CA MET A 295 -23.13 6.64 1.51
C MET A 295 -22.63 5.26 1.06
N ASP A 296 -23.48 4.25 1.15
CA ASP A 296 -23.19 2.97 0.51
C ASP A 296 -22.95 3.16 -0.99
N SER A 297 -21.90 2.53 -1.54
CA SER A 297 -21.56 2.62 -2.96
C SER A 297 -20.92 3.95 -3.41
N VAL A 298 -20.02 4.52 -2.63
CA VAL A 298 -19.20 5.67 -3.05
C VAL A 298 -18.36 5.33 -4.28
N ASP A 299 -18.36 6.22 -5.28
CA ASP A 299 -17.45 6.13 -6.42
C ASP A 299 -16.05 6.59 -5.99
N VAL A 300 -15.22 5.64 -5.60
CA VAL A 300 -13.83 5.88 -5.20
C VAL A 300 -12.89 6.20 -6.37
N VAL A 301 -13.37 6.09 -7.60
CA VAL A 301 -12.59 6.39 -8.82
C VAL A 301 -12.80 7.83 -9.26
N ASN A 302 -14.07 8.25 -9.36
CA ASN A 302 -14.45 9.52 -9.98
C ASN A 302 -15.02 10.54 -8.97
N ASP A 303 -14.75 10.38 -7.67
CA ASP A 303 -15.16 11.42 -6.70
C ASP A 303 -14.65 12.79 -7.17
N PRO A 304 -15.51 13.81 -7.28
CA PRO A 304 -15.13 15.09 -7.92
C PRO A 304 -14.12 15.91 -7.10
N ARG A 305 -14.03 15.66 -5.79
CA ARG A 305 -13.10 16.36 -4.89
C ARG A 305 -11.81 15.62 -4.70
N ASN A 306 -11.89 14.28 -4.72
CA ASN A 306 -10.75 13.39 -4.44
C ASN A 306 -10.70 12.24 -5.45
N PRO A 307 -10.56 12.51 -6.76
CA PRO A 307 -10.52 11.46 -7.77
C PRO A 307 -9.32 10.54 -7.54
N LEU A 308 -9.44 9.28 -7.95
CA LEU A 308 -8.36 8.29 -7.79
C LEU A 308 -7.05 8.79 -8.41
N SER A 309 -7.14 9.49 -9.53
CA SER A 309 -5.98 10.04 -10.24
C SER A 309 -5.15 11.00 -9.39
N SER A 310 -5.79 11.91 -8.66
CA SER A 310 -5.08 12.87 -7.81
C SER A 310 -4.41 12.18 -6.61
N ARG A 311 -5.07 11.18 -6.05
CA ARG A 311 -4.54 10.41 -4.92
C ARG A 311 -3.33 9.55 -5.34
N VAL A 312 -3.41 8.89 -6.48
CA VAL A 312 -2.27 8.14 -7.08
C VAL A 312 -1.14 9.09 -7.45
N ALA A 313 -1.46 10.23 -8.08
CA ALA A 313 -0.47 11.26 -8.43
C ALA A 313 0.29 11.77 -7.20
N THR A 314 -0.41 12.00 -6.09
CA THR A 314 0.19 12.44 -4.82
C THR A 314 1.19 11.41 -4.28
N HIS A 315 0.83 10.11 -4.25
CA HIS A 315 1.76 9.06 -3.83
C HIS A 315 3.03 9.03 -4.67
N LEU A 316 2.89 9.06 -6.00
CA LEU A 316 4.02 8.98 -6.92
C LEU A 316 4.90 10.24 -6.87
N ALA A 317 4.30 11.43 -6.85
CA ALA A 317 5.03 12.70 -6.76
C ALA A 317 5.84 12.79 -5.46
N ALA A 318 5.23 12.45 -4.32
CA ALA A 318 5.92 12.44 -3.04
C ALA A 318 7.08 11.43 -3.00
N THR A 319 6.89 10.24 -3.61
CA THR A 319 7.96 9.24 -3.72
C THR A 319 9.13 9.76 -4.54
N VAL A 320 8.87 10.35 -5.71
CA VAL A 320 9.91 10.94 -6.56
C VAL A 320 10.65 12.06 -5.82
N ALA A 321 9.92 12.95 -5.15
CA ALA A 321 10.52 14.06 -4.40
C ALA A 321 11.45 13.57 -3.27
N VAL A 322 11.02 12.58 -2.48
CA VAL A 322 11.86 11.99 -1.42
C VAL A 322 13.10 11.31 -2.02
N VAL A 323 12.94 10.55 -3.10
CA VAL A 323 14.08 9.88 -3.76
C VAL A 323 15.07 10.89 -4.31
N ASN A 324 14.60 12.00 -4.88
CA ASN A 324 15.49 13.08 -5.37
C ASN A 324 16.30 13.69 -4.21
N VAL A 325 15.64 14.06 -3.10
CA VAL A 325 16.33 14.58 -1.90
C VAL A 325 17.30 13.54 -1.32
N PHE A 326 16.90 12.26 -1.28
CA PHE A 326 17.79 11.18 -0.85
C PHE A 326 19.03 11.08 -1.73
N ASN A 327 18.88 11.15 -3.05
CA ASN A 327 19.99 11.10 -4.02
C ASN A 327 20.96 12.28 -3.85
N GLU A 328 20.45 13.48 -3.54
CA GLU A 328 21.28 14.66 -3.25
C GLU A 328 22.11 14.48 -1.99
N THR A 329 21.53 13.86 -0.97
CA THR A 329 22.19 13.64 0.32
C THR A 329 23.10 12.41 0.35
N ARG A 330 22.87 11.43 -0.55
CA ARG A 330 23.60 10.15 -0.64
C ARG A 330 23.87 9.76 -2.09
N PRO A 331 24.68 10.52 -2.83
CA PRO A 331 24.90 10.29 -4.26
C PRO A 331 25.49 8.91 -4.59
N GLU A 332 26.27 8.33 -3.67
CA GLU A 332 26.83 6.97 -3.81
C GLU A 332 25.79 5.85 -3.69
N ARG A 333 24.60 6.18 -3.20
CA ARG A 333 23.43 5.30 -3.07
C ARG A 333 22.27 5.76 -3.93
N SER A 334 22.53 6.51 -5.00
CA SER A 334 21.47 7.06 -5.84
C SER A 334 20.54 5.99 -6.40
N ILE A 335 19.24 6.28 -6.41
CA ILE A 335 18.19 5.47 -6.99
C ILE A 335 17.60 6.27 -8.14
N VAL A 336 17.79 5.80 -9.37
CA VAL A 336 17.34 6.51 -10.57
C VAL A 336 16.38 5.64 -11.36
N PHE A 337 15.19 6.14 -11.57
CA PHE A 337 14.16 5.47 -12.35
C PHE A 337 13.33 6.48 -13.15
N SER A 338 12.70 5.98 -14.21
CA SER A 338 11.82 6.71 -15.11
C SER A 338 10.61 5.86 -15.51
N GLY A 339 9.80 6.36 -16.45
CA GLY A 339 8.69 5.61 -17.04
C GLY A 339 7.37 5.77 -16.30
N ILE A 340 7.34 6.04 -15.00
CA ILE A 340 6.09 6.31 -14.28
C ILE A 340 5.46 7.63 -14.76
N PRO A 341 4.12 7.74 -14.82
CA PRO A 341 3.46 8.99 -15.22
C PRO A 341 3.72 10.11 -14.24
N SER A 342 3.85 11.34 -14.75
CA SER A 342 4.02 12.53 -13.92
C SER A 342 2.71 12.89 -13.19
N TYR A 343 2.81 13.79 -12.20
CA TYR A 343 1.66 14.32 -11.46
C TYR A 343 0.62 14.90 -12.44
N GLU A 344 1.05 15.79 -13.34
CA GLU A 344 0.17 16.47 -14.30
C GLU A 344 -0.47 15.49 -15.30
N GLN A 345 0.27 14.47 -15.71
CA GLN A 345 -0.23 13.44 -16.59
C GLN A 345 -1.38 12.66 -15.94
N LEU A 346 -1.25 12.30 -14.67
CA LEU A 346 -2.30 11.61 -13.93
C LEU A 346 -3.50 12.50 -13.66
N ILE A 347 -3.29 13.76 -13.27
CA ILE A 347 -4.38 14.73 -13.08
C ILE A 347 -5.18 14.93 -14.37
N LYS A 348 -4.49 15.05 -15.51
CA LYS A 348 -5.13 15.31 -16.81
C LYS A 348 -5.83 14.10 -17.39
N ASN A 349 -5.23 12.92 -17.31
CA ASN A 349 -5.63 11.76 -18.10
C ASN A 349 -6.26 10.63 -17.27
N GLY A 350 -6.18 10.72 -15.94
CA GLY A 350 -6.57 9.60 -15.07
C GLY A 350 -5.50 8.50 -14.96
N VAL A 351 -5.79 7.45 -14.22
CA VAL A 351 -4.87 6.32 -13.98
C VAL A 351 -4.92 5.30 -15.14
N GLY A 352 -6.11 5.02 -15.64
CA GLY A 352 -6.36 3.96 -16.64
C GLY A 352 -5.43 3.99 -17.86
N PRO A 353 -5.17 5.13 -18.51
CA PRO A 353 -4.28 5.23 -19.68
C PRO A 353 -2.83 4.78 -19.45
N TYR A 354 -2.40 4.69 -18.19
CA TYR A 354 -1.05 4.27 -17.79
C TYR A 354 -0.99 2.81 -17.30
N LEU A 355 -2.08 2.08 -17.43
CA LEU A 355 -2.14 0.64 -17.15
C LEU A 355 -2.13 -0.14 -18.48
N LYS A 356 -1.36 -1.24 -18.52
CA LYS A 356 -1.20 -2.06 -19.73
C LYS A 356 -2.41 -2.92 -20.06
#